data_f89a405c287597cc71994347e132dcb2
#
_entry.id   f89a405c287597cc71994347e132dcb2
#
_cell.length_a   1.000
_cell.length_b   1.000
_cell.length_c   1.000
_cell.angle_alpha   90.00
_cell.angle_beta   90.00
_cell.angle_gamma   90.00
#
_symmetry.space_group_name_H-M   'P 1'
#
loop_
_entity.id
_entity.type
_entity.pdbx_description
1 polymer ?
#
loop_
_entity_poly.entity_id
_entity_poly.type
_entity_poly.pdbx_seq_one_letter_code
_entity_poly.pdbx_strand_id
1 'polypeptide(L)'
;MTIKPFKLERFYTIHEFTAKYLLCSSDCEAMTIGDLLQLEESAAQNFNNHWLGYTETKGHPSLRQDITALYTSITAGQILVCAGAQEPIFLFSQAILKSGDEVIVQFPCYQSLQSVPESVGCKVIKWTVRYEGNKPVFDLEELAKLISNNTKVIYLNSPHNPTGHHFSREEQLAIVKLASKYNCIIFCDEVYRELEHKPEYTLPAFADVYENGVSLGVMSKAYGLPGLRIGWIATSQNEILEKLSIVKEYTSICNAAPSEFLAGVALRNREKILKRNLEIVQTNISFLNSFFNVYSELFSWYQPVAGPIGFVKMNFEYDDLEFAQKVVNEKKVLLLPGEIYDYSGYFRVGFGRKNMPVALEKFEEFVRENLLK
;
A
#
# COMPACT_ATOMS: atom_id res chain seq x y z
N MET A 1 -7.70 4.91 -24.87
CA MET A 1 -7.44 4.94 -23.42
C MET A 1 -6.69 6.21 -23.08
N THR A 2 -7.24 7.07 -22.21
CA THR A 2 -6.55 8.27 -21.73
C THR A 2 -6.45 8.16 -20.21
N ILE A 3 -5.23 8.05 -19.69
CA ILE A 3 -4.97 7.97 -18.26
C ILE A 3 -4.37 9.30 -17.76
N LYS A 4 -4.82 9.77 -16.59
CA LYS A 4 -4.29 11.01 -16.00
C LYS A 4 -2.83 10.82 -15.57
N PRO A 5 -1.97 11.88 -15.65
CA PRO A 5 -0.64 11.83 -15.05
C PRO A 5 -0.70 11.42 -13.58
N PHE A 6 0.23 10.56 -13.16
CA PHE A 6 0.28 10.09 -11.78
C PHE A 6 0.96 11.14 -10.90
N LYS A 7 0.21 11.91 -10.13
CA LYS A 7 0.70 13.04 -9.33
C LYS A 7 1.84 12.63 -8.39
N LEU A 8 1.67 11.52 -7.66
CA LEU A 8 2.65 11.03 -6.71
C LEU A 8 3.98 10.68 -7.37
N GLU A 9 3.96 9.92 -8.48
CA GLU A 9 5.17 9.55 -9.19
C GLU A 9 5.86 10.76 -9.84
N ARG A 10 5.08 11.74 -10.34
CA ARG A 10 5.61 13.00 -10.85
C ARG A 10 6.30 13.81 -9.77
N PHE A 11 5.70 13.87 -8.56
CA PHE A 11 6.30 14.55 -7.41
C PHE A 11 7.60 13.86 -6.97
N TYR A 12 7.60 12.53 -6.87
CA TYR A 12 8.80 11.76 -6.53
C TYR A 12 9.90 11.88 -7.58
N THR A 13 9.58 11.87 -8.87
CA THR A 13 10.57 12.06 -9.95
C THR A 13 11.41 13.33 -9.76
N ILE A 14 10.83 14.39 -9.19
CA ILE A 14 11.51 15.67 -8.94
C ILE A 14 12.34 15.61 -7.66
N HIS A 15 11.85 14.96 -6.61
CA HIS A 15 12.37 15.16 -5.26
C HIS A 15 13.01 13.93 -4.62
N GLU A 16 12.59 12.70 -4.93
CA GLU A 16 12.96 11.49 -4.19
C GLU A 16 14.47 11.23 -4.18
N PHE A 17 15.14 11.45 -5.33
CA PHE A 17 16.58 11.18 -5.47
C PHE A 17 17.47 12.40 -5.20
N THR A 18 16.87 13.56 -4.92
CA THR A 18 17.57 14.81 -4.60
C THR A 18 17.41 15.23 -3.13
N ALA A 19 16.32 14.84 -2.49
CA ALA A 19 16.11 15.04 -1.06
C ALA A 19 17.01 14.11 -0.24
N LYS A 20 17.67 14.66 0.77
CA LYS A 20 18.56 13.88 1.64
C LYS A 20 17.79 13.02 2.63
N TYR A 21 16.61 13.47 3.04
CA TYR A 21 15.80 12.85 4.09
C TYR A 21 14.37 12.63 3.59
N LEU A 22 13.95 11.37 3.53
CA LEU A 22 12.61 11.00 3.04
C LEU A 22 11.68 10.73 4.23
N LEU A 23 11.09 11.78 4.80
CA LEU A 23 10.12 11.64 5.90
C LEU A 23 8.73 11.17 5.42
N CYS A 24 8.56 10.92 4.13
CA CYS A 24 7.30 10.52 3.53
C CYS A 24 7.28 9.07 3.01
N SER A 25 8.38 8.31 3.15
CA SER A 25 8.49 6.95 2.57
C SER A 25 7.41 6.01 3.11
N SER A 26 6.79 5.25 2.20
CA SER A 26 5.68 4.35 2.55
C SER A 26 6.10 2.87 2.64
N ASP A 27 7.37 2.59 2.55
CA ASP A 27 7.98 1.27 2.68
C ASP A 27 8.74 1.12 4.00
N CYS A 28 9.03 -0.11 4.37
CA CYS A 28 9.97 -0.42 5.43
C CYS A 28 11.41 -0.36 4.93
N GLU A 29 12.36 -0.37 5.89
CA GLU A 29 13.79 -0.37 5.62
C GLU A 29 14.19 -1.52 4.70
N ALA A 30 14.81 -1.19 3.58
CA ALA A 30 15.27 -2.18 2.60
C ALA A 30 16.43 -3.05 3.14
N MET A 31 16.65 -4.17 2.47
CA MET A 31 17.76 -5.10 2.72
C MET A 31 18.62 -5.19 1.47
N THR A 32 19.90 -5.51 1.66
CA THR A 32 20.75 -5.94 0.54
C THR A 32 20.41 -7.38 0.14
N ILE A 33 20.77 -7.75 -1.09
CA ILE A 33 20.65 -9.17 -1.53
C ILE A 33 21.44 -10.08 -0.59
N GLY A 34 22.64 -9.65 -0.17
CA GLY A 34 23.48 -10.41 0.77
C GLY A 34 22.79 -10.66 2.10
N ASP A 35 22.19 -9.63 2.72
CA ASP A 35 21.46 -9.77 3.99
C ASP A 35 20.27 -10.73 3.85
N LEU A 36 19.54 -10.63 2.73
CA LEU A 36 18.40 -11.52 2.45
C LEU A 36 18.84 -12.98 2.29
N LEU A 37 19.89 -13.23 1.53
CA LEU A 37 20.39 -14.59 1.28
C LEU A 37 20.99 -15.25 2.51
N GLN A 38 21.48 -14.47 3.49
CA GLN A 38 21.97 -14.97 4.79
C GLN A 38 20.86 -15.51 5.70
N LEU A 39 19.60 -15.20 5.42
CA LEU A 39 18.47 -15.70 6.21
C LEU A 39 18.20 -17.20 6.03
N GLU A 40 18.68 -17.80 4.94
CA GLU A 40 18.43 -19.20 4.59
C GLU A 40 19.72 -19.90 4.15
N GLU A 41 19.97 -21.09 4.70
CA GLU A 41 21.12 -21.90 4.34
C GLU A 41 21.11 -22.23 2.84
N SER A 42 22.29 -22.21 2.20
CA SER A 42 22.49 -22.47 0.77
C SER A 42 21.78 -21.49 -0.20
N ALA A 43 21.04 -20.48 0.30
CA ALA A 43 20.34 -19.54 -0.58
C ALA A 43 21.29 -18.78 -1.51
N ALA A 44 22.46 -18.37 -1.02
CA ALA A 44 23.47 -17.69 -1.84
C ALA A 44 24.03 -18.58 -2.96
N GLN A 45 24.29 -19.87 -2.67
CA GLN A 45 24.74 -20.82 -3.68
C GLN A 45 23.64 -21.11 -4.70
N ASN A 46 22.41 -21.30 -4.24
CA ASN A 46 21.25 -21.54 -5.11
C ASN A 46 20.95 -20.34 -6.01
N PHE A 47 21.10 -19.11 -5.48
CA PHE A 47 20.93 -17.88 -6.26
C PHE A 47 22.00 -17.74 -7.33
N ASN A 48 23.27 -18.03 -7.03
CA ASN A 48 24.36 -17.97 -8.00
C ASN A 48 24.22 -19.02 -9.13
N ASN A 49 23.54 -20.14 -8.86
CA ASN A 49 23.25 -21.18 -9.83
C ASN A 49 21.85 -21.06 -10.45
N HIS A 50 21.12 -19.98 -10.14
CA HIS A 50 19.76 -19.82 -10.63
C HIS A 50 19.72 -19.61 -12.14
N TRP A 51 18.89 -20.40 -12.82
CA TRP A 51 18.76 -20.32 -14.26
C TRP A 51 17.96 -19.10 -14.70
N LEU A 52 18.48 -18.32 -15.67
CA LEU A 52 17.87 -17.09 -16.17
C LEU A 52 16.91 -17.32 -17.34
N GLY A 53 16.20 -18.45 -17.38
CA GLY A 53 15.15 -18.71 -18.34
C GLY A 53 13.81 -18.08 -17.93
N TYR A 54 12.82 -18.24 -18.81
CA TYR A 54 11.47 -17.80 -18.52
C TYR A 54 10.86 -18.56 -17.32
N THR A 55 10.13 -17.85 -16.49
CA THR A 55 9.25 -18.43 -15.46
C THR A 55 7.84 -18.64 -16.05
N GLU A 56 6.93 -19.23 -15.29
CA GLU A 56 5.54 -19.36 -15.69
C GLU A 56 4.81 -18.01 -15.66
N THR A 57 3.84 -17.80 -16.53
CA THR A 57 3.00 -16.57 -16.55
C THR A 57 2.36 -16.30 -15.19
N LYS A 58 1.87 -17.32 -14.51
CA LYS A 58 1.25 -17.20 -13.17
C LYS A 58 2.29 -17.04 -12.05
N GLY A 59 3.58 -17.12 -12.33
CA GLY A 59 4.69 -17.14 -11.39
C GLY A 59 5.14 -18.55 -11.05
N HIS A 60 6.39 -18.67 -10.63
CA HIS A 60 7.01 -19.97 -10.32
C HIS A 60 6.19 -20.77 -9.28
N PRO A 61 5.95 -22.08 -9.47
CA PRO A 61 5.10 -22.88 -8.56
C PRO A 61 5.53 -22.82 -7.09
N SER A 62 6.84 -22.84 -6.81
CA SER A 62 7.33 -22.76 -5.44
C SER A 62 7.02 -21.39 -4.80
N LEU A 63 7.15 -20.28 -5.55
CA LEU A 63 6.81 -18.96 -5.04
C LEU A 63 5.31 -18.87 -4.75
N ARG A 64 4.46 -19.37 -5.65
CA ARG A 64 3.01 -19.41 -5.39
C ARG A 64 2.68 -20.26 -4.16
N GLN A 65 3.40 -21.36 -3.95
CA GLN A 65 3.25 -22.18 -2.74
C GLN A 65 3.70 -21.41 -1.48
N ASP A 66 4.83 -20.69 -1.53
CA ASP A 66 5.29 -19.86 -0.39
C ASP A 66 4.27 -18.76 -0.06
N ILE A 67 3.63 -18.14 -1.06
CA ILE A 67 2.60 -17.12 -0.88
C ILE A 67 1.35 -17.69 -0.18
N THR A 68 0.98 -18.96 -0.36
CA THR A 68 -0.19 -19.55 0.30
C THR A 68 -0.12 -19.49 1.82
N ALA A 69 1.09 -19.45 2.40
CA ALA A 69 1.27 -19.33 3.84
C ALA A 69 0.75 -18.00 4.45
N LEU A 70 0.38 -17.04 3.60
CA LEU A 70 -0.23 -15.76 3.99
C LEU A 70 -1.76 -15.81 4.06
N TYR A 71 -2.36 -16.91 3.63
CA TYR A 71 -3.81 -17.08 3.48
C TYR A 71 -4.28 -18.34 4.19
N THR A 72 -5.56 -18.40 4.53
CA THR A 72 -6.14 -19.56 5.20
C THR A 72 -6.88 -20.48 4.24
N SER A 73 -7.40 -19.97 3.13
CA SER A 73 -8.24 -20.72 2.18
C SER A 73 -7.71 -20.72 0.74
N ILE A 74 -6.71 -19.90 0.43
CA ILE A 74 -6.18 -19.73 -0.93
C ILE A 74 -5.12 -20.79 -1.22
N THR A 75 -5.25 -21.44 -2.38
CA THR A 75 -4.29 -22.43 -2.90
C THR A 75 -3.30 -21.78 -3.89
N ALA A 76 -2.19 -22.46 -4.19
CA ALA A 76 -1.21 -21.99 -5.16
C ALA A 76 -1.80 -21.78 -6.58
N GLY A 77 -2.87 -22.50 -6.95
CA GLY A 77 -3.60 -22.31 -8.20
C GLY A 77 -4.41 -21.00 -8.25
N GLN A 78 -4.68 -20.42 -7.10
CA GLN A 78 -5.48 -19.20 -6.91
C GLN A 78 -4.63 -17.94 -6.70
N ILE A 79 -3.34 -18.00 -7.09
CA ILE A 79 -2.38 -16.92 -7.00
C ILE A 79 -1.84 -16.59 -8.40
N LEU A 80 -1.79 -15.31 -8.73
CA LEU A 80 -1.13 -14.75 -9.90
C LEU A 80 -0.03 -13.79 -9.45
N VAL A 81 1.22 -14.14 -9.66
CA VAL A 81 2.38 -13.28 -9.36
C VAL A 81 2.54 -12.22 -10.44
N CYS A 82 2.88 -11.00 -10.05
CA CYS A 82 2.92 -9.82 -10.91
C CYS A 82 4.16 -8.95 -10.63
N ALA A 83 4.45 -8.00 -11.53
CA ALA A 83 5.55 -7.06 -11.40
C ALA A 83 5.21 -5.92 -10.40
N GLY A 84 5.29 -6.21 -9.09
CA GLY A 84 4.90 -5.29 -8.02
C GLY A 84 3.38 -5.14 -7.89
N ALA A 85 2.92 -4.13 -7.15
CA ALA A 85 1.50 -3.89 -6.90
C ALA A 85 0.80 -3.14 -8.06
N GLN A 86 1.55 -2.37 -8.83
CA GLN A 86 0.97 -1.52 -9.89
C GLN A 86 0.42 -2.33 -11.06
N GLU A 87 1.13 -3.39 -11.46
CA GLU A 87 0.68 -4.25 -12.55
C GLU A 87 -0.66 -4.91 -12.24
N PRO A 88 -0.89 -5.57 -11.09
CA PRO A 88 -2.19 -6.19 -10.81
C PRO A 88 -3.35 -5.19 -10.72
N ILE A 89 -3.16 -3.95 -10.24
CA ILE A 89 -4.20 -2.92 -10.28
C ILE A 89 -4.59 -2.61 -11.74
N PHE A 90 -3.60 -2.50 -12.61
CA PHE A 90 -3.82 -2.27 -14.04
C PHE A 90 -4.50 -3.46 -14.70
N LEU A 91 -3.95 -4.67 -14.53
CA LEU A 91 -4.51 -5.91 -15.10
C LEU A 91 -5.96 -6.11 -14.69
N PHE A 92 -6.27 -5.97 -13.38
CA PHE A 92 -7.61 -6.16 -12.86
C PHE A 92 -8.60 -5.19 -13.50
N SER A 93 -8.25 -3.91 -13.55
CA SER A 93 -9.15 -2.93 -14.14
C SER A 93 -9.38 -3.16 -15.65
N GLN A 94 -8.32 -3.56 -16.38
CA GLN A 94 -8.44 -3.83 -17.82
C GLN A 94 -9.20 -5.14 -18.13
N ALA A 95 -9.05 -6.17 -17.29
CA ALA A 95 -9.62 -7.49 -17.52
C ALA A 95 -11.09 -7.59 -17.06
N ILE A 96 -11.47 -6.85 -16.02
CA ILE A 96 -12.74 -7.05 -15.30
C ILE A 96 -13.74 -5.92 -15.58
N LEU A 97 -13.24 -4.69 -15.77
CA LEU A 97 -14.10 -3.51 -15.95
C LEU A 97 -14.35 -3.18 -17.41
N LYS A 98 -15.46 -2.52 -17.68
CA LYS A 98 -15.82 -1.96 -18.97
C LYS A 98 -16.35 -0.53 -18.82
N SER A 99 -16.39 0.21 -19.91
CA SER A 99 -16.96 1.57 -19.93
C SER A 99 -18.40 1.55 -19.44
N GLY A 100 -18.71 2.49 -18.52
CA GLY A 100 -20.02 2.62 -17.89
C GLY A 100 -20.20 1.83 -16.61
N ASP A 101 -19.29 0.90 -16.25
CA ASP A 101 -19.32 0.25 -14.94
C ASP A 101 -19.16 1.28 -13.82
N GLU A 102 -19.80 1.04 -12.67
CA GLU A 102 -19.69 1.87 -11.48
C GLU A 102 -18.76 1.20 -10.47
N VAL A 103 -17.80 1.96 -9.93
CA VAL A 103 -16.88 1.50 -8.92
C VAL A 103 -16.86 2.46 -7.74
N ILE A 104 -16.73 1.91 -6.51
CA ILE A 104 -16.55 2.70 -5.28
C ILE A 104 -15.08 2.62 -4.91
N VAL A 105 -14.47 3.77 -4.55
CA VAL A 105 -13.07 3.85 -4.13
C VAL A 105 -12.99 4.49 -2.74
N GLN A 106 -12.32 3.84 -1.80
CA GLN A 106 -11.96 4.40 -0.51
C GLN A 106 -11.05 5.61 -0.73
N PHE A 107 -11.47 6.81 -0.31
CA PHE A 107 -10.82 8.08 -0.66
C PHE A 107 -10.44 8.91 0.59
N PRO A 108 -9.28 9.63 0.61
CA PRO A 108 -8.24 9.71 -0.42
C PRO A 108 -7.58 8.35 -0.66
N CYS A 109 -6.98 8.11 -1.84
CA CYS A 109 -6.42 6.80 -2.17
C CYS A 109 -5.11 6.90 -2.95
N TYR A 110 -4.42 5.77 -3.05
CA TYR A 110 -3.35 5.61 -4.03
C TYR A 110 -3.95 5.78 -5.43
N GLN A 111 -3.49 6.77 -6.16
CA GLN A 111 -4.17 7.30 -7.36
C GLN A 111 -4.54 6.23 -8.40
N SER A 112 -3.77 5.15 -8.52
CA SER A 112 -4.09 4.10 -9.50
C SER A 112 -5.39 3.37 -9.20
N LEU A 113 -5.82 3.26 -7.93
CA LEU A 113 -7.11 2.65 -7.57
C LEU A 113 -8.31 3.47 -8.11
N GLN A 114 -8.10 4.76 -8.40
CA GLN A 114 -9.08 5.65 -9.01
C GLN A 114 -8.84 5.84 -10.51
N SER A 115 -7.61 6.22 -10.90
CA SER A 115 -7.34 6.70 -12.27
C SER A 115 -7.31 5.57 -13.30
N VAL A 116 -6.99 4.33 -12.91
CA VAL A 116 -7.02 3.21 -13.85
C VAL A 116 -8.47 2.83 -14.21
N PRO A 117 -9.41 2.64 -13.25
CA PRO A 117 -10.82 2.49 -13.57
C PRO A 117 -11.41 3.66 -14.38
N GLU A 118 -11.09 4.92 -14.04
CA GLU A 118 -11.49 6.10 -14.83
C GLU A 118 -11.03 5.99 -16.28
N SER A 119 -9.82 5.50 -16.53
CA SER A 119 -9.26 5.36 -17.88
C SER A 119 -9.93 4.27 -18.71
N VAL A 120 -10.57 3.30 -18.09
CA VAL A 120 -11.44 2.29 -18.73
C VAL A 120 -12.80 2.90 -19.10
N GLY A 121 -13.17 4.02 -18.48
CA GLY A 121 -14.46 4.69 -18.65
C GLY A 121 -15.48 4.36 -17.58
N CYS A 122 -15.02 3.91 -16.42
CA CYS A 122 -15.88 3.66 -15.28
C CYS A 122 -16.34 4.97 -14.61
N LYS A 123 -17.51 4.93 -14.00
CA LYS A 123 -17.97 5.95 -13.06
C LYS A 123 -17.37 5.65 -11.69
N VAL A 124 -16.44 6.48 -11.24
CA VAL A 124 -15.81 6.34 -9.92
C VAL A 124 -16.58 7.15 -8.87
N ILE A 125 -17.00 6.48 -7.81
CA ILE A 125 -17.69 7.05 -6.65
C ILE A 125 -16.71 7.03 -5.48
N LYS A 126 -16.51 8.17 -4.82
CA LYS A 126 -15.58 8.30 -3.68
C LYS A 126 -16.32 7.99 -2.38
N TRP A 127 -15.84 6.99 -1.64
CA TRP A 127 -16.19 6.78 -0.24
C TRP A 127 -15.15 7.52 0.60
N THR A 128 -15.53 8.73 1.03
CA THR A 128 -14.59 9.70 1.57
C THR A 128 -14.38 9.51 3.07
N VAL A 129 -13.11 9.56 3.52
CA VAL A 129 -12.74 9.54 4.93
C VAL A 129 -13.40 10.70 5.68
N ARG A 130 -13.86 10.44 6.91
CA ARG A 130 -14.23 11.43 7.92
C ARG A 130 -13.24 11.37 9.07
N TYR A 131 -13.22 12.40 9.90
CA TYR A 131 -12.38 12.43 11.08
C TYR A 131 -13.25 12.62 12.33
N GLU A 132 -13.09 11.70 13.29
CA GLU A 132 -13.64 11.81 14.65
C GLU A 132 -12.50 12.23 15.57
N GLY A 133 -12.46 13.52 15.92
CA GLY A 133 -11.24 14.13 16.44
C GLY A 133 -10.11 14.03 15.41
N ASN A 134 -9.03 13.35 15.77
CA ASN A 134 -7.90 13.12 14.85
C ASN A 134 -7.96 11.74 14.16
N LYS A 135 -8.90 10.85 14.56
CA LYS A 135 -9.00 9.48 14.03
C LYS A 135 -9.69 9.47 12.68
N PRO A 136 -9.06 8.93 11.62
CA PRO A 136 -9.73 8.70 10.34
C PRO A 136 -10.76 7.57 10.46
N VAL A 137 -11.95 7.77 9.90
CA VAL A 137 -13.06 6.83 9.93
C VAL A 137 -13.68 6.75 8.52
N PHE A 138 -14.01 5.55 8.08
CA PHE A 138 -14.81 5.30 6.89
C PHE A 138 -16.21 4.84 7.31
N ASP A 139 -17.19 5.73 7.14
CA ASP A 139 -18.56 5.52 7.61
C ASP A 139 -19.27 4.44 6.77
N LEU A 140 -19.63 3.33 7.40
CA LEU A 140 -20.34 2.21 6.75
C LEU A 140 -21.76 2.55 6.32
N GLU A 141 -22.43 3.51 6.99
CA GLU A 141 -23.74 3.99 6.55
C GLU A 141 -23.63 4.78 5.24
N GLU A 142 -22.53 5.52 5.07
CA GLU A 142 -22.24 6.19 3.81
C GLU A 142 -21.97 5.16 2.70
N LEU A 143 -21.13 4.14 2.95
CA LEU A 143 -20.92 3.05 1.99
C LEU A 143 -22.24 2.39 1.58
N ALA A 144 -23.14 2.14 2.53
CA ALA A 144 -24.45 1.56 2.27
C ALA A 144 -25.36 2.42 1.38
N LYS A 145 -25.17 3.75 1.38
CA LYS A 145 -25.87 4.69 0.50
C LYS A 145 -25.24 4.81 -0.88
N LEU A 146 -23.91 4.63 -0.97
CA LEU A 146 -23.16 4.72 -2.25
C LEU A 146 -23.29 3.47 -3.10
N ILE A 147 -23.42 2.28 -2.47
CA ILE A 147 -23.49 1.01 -3.19
C ILE A 147 -24.86 0.81 -3.84
N SER A 148 -24.87 0.32 -5.07
CA SER A 148 -26.08 0.06 -5.86
C SER A 148 -25.95 -1.24 -6.66
N ASN A 149 -27.03 -1.65 -7.33
CA ASN A 149 -27.01 -2.79 -8.26
C ASN A 149 -26.08 -2.57 -9.48
N ASN A 150 -25.63 -1.34 -9.73
CA ASN A 150 -24.71 -1.00 -10.81
C ASN A 150 -23.24 -1.05 -10.32
N THR A 151 -23.01 -1.13 -9.00
CA THR A 151 -21.67 -1.18 -8.45
C THR A 151 -21.00 -2.50 -8.79
N LYS A 152 -19.93 -2.46 -9.55
CA LYS A 152 -19.18 -3.65 -9.99
C LYS A 152 -18.07 -4.02 -8.98
N VAL A 153 -17.32 -3.01 -8.52
CA VAL A 153 -16.15 -3.21 -7.65
C VAL A 153 -16.13 -2.16 -6.53
N ILE A 154 -15.77 -2.60 -5.34
CA ILE A 154 -15.37 -1.74 -4.22
C ILE A 154 -13.85 -1.87 -4.10
N TYR A 155 -13.11 -0.78 -4.39
CA TYR A 155 -11.67 -0.71 -4.19
C TYR A 155 -11.36 -0.23 -2.77
N LEU A 156 -10.66 -1.06 -2.03
CA LEU A 156 -10.20 -0.79 -0.66
C LEU A 156 -8.68 -0.80 -0.60
N ASN A 157 -8.13 -0.15 0.42
CA ASN A 157 -6.75 -0.30 0.84
C ASN A 157 -6.72 -0.43 2.36
N SER A 158 -6.27 -1.57 2.88
CA SER A 158 -6.25 -1.81 4.33
C SER A 158 -5.03 -2.67 4.72
N PRO A 159 -4.14 -2.14 5.58
CA PRO A 159 -4.09 -0.77 6.14
C PRO A 159 -4.01 0.34 5.09
N HIS A 160 -4.58 1.51 5.37
CA HIS A 160 -4.92 2.53 4.37
C HIS A 160 -3.80 3.57 4.12
N ASN A 161 -3.45 3.79 2.86
CA ASN A 161 -2.60 4.89 2.41
C ASN A 161 -3.49 6.00 1.81
N PRO A 162 -3.45 7.26 2.31
CA PRO A 162 -2.42 7.81 3.20
C PRO A 162 -2.78 7.85 4.69
N THR A 163 -4.01 7.56 5.10
CA THR A 163 -4.54 7.95 6.43
C THR A 163 -4.03 7.10 7.59
N GLY A 164 -3.46 5.91 7.33
CA GLY A 164 -3.12 4.94 8.36
C GLY A 164 -4.35 4.26 9.01
N HIS A 165 -5.55 4.48 8.47
CA HIS A 165 -6.75 3.77 8.92
C HIS A 165 -6.60 2.26 8.72
N HIS A 166 -7.11 1.49 9.67
CA HIS A 166 -7.22 0.04 9.56
C HIS A 166 -8.59 -0.37 10.06
N PHE A 167 -9.28 -1.22 9.30
CA PHE A 167 -10.61 -1.70 9.69
C PHE A 167 -10.54 -2.57 10.94
N SER A 168 -11.60 -2.56 11.74
CA SER A 168 -11.86 -3.60 12.71
C SER A 168 -12.41 -4.86 12.03
N ARG A 169 -12.44 -5.97 12.76
CA ARG A 169 -13.05 -7.22 12.27
C ARG A 169 -14.53 -7.04 11.94
N GLU A 170 -15.24 -6.29 12.77
CA GLU A 170 -16.67 -5.98 12.61
C GLU A 170 -16.89 -5.14 11.34
N GLU A 171 -16.06 -4.12 11.11
CA GLU A 171 -16.13 -3.29 9.89
C GLU A 171 -15.84 -4.13 8.64
N GLN A 172 -14.81 -4.99 8.67
CA GLN A 172 -14.48 -5.89 7.56
C GLN A 172 -15.68 -6.78 7.21
N LEU A 173 -16.32 -7.40 8.21
CA LEU A 173 -17.49 -8.27 8.00
C LEU A 173 -18.71 -7.48 7.51
N ALA A 174 -18.90 -6.25 7.98
CA ALA A 174 -19.99 -5.39 7.51
C ALA A 174 -19.80 -4.97 6.04
N ILE A 175 -18.57 -4.67 5.62
CA ILE A 175 -18.24 -4.39 4.22
C ILE A 175 -18.51 -5.62 3.35
N VAL A 176 -18.07 -6.81 3.78
CA VAL A 176 -18.35 -8.07 3.08
C VAL A 176 -19.85 -8.31 2.94
N LYS A 177 -20.63 -8.09 3.99
CA LYS A 177 -22.09 -8.23 3.98
C LYS A 177 -22.74 -7.27 2.98
N LEU A 178 -22.29 -6.01 2.93
CA LEU A 178 -22.79 -5.04 1.97
C LEU A 178 -22.44 -5.45 0.54
N ALA A 179 -21.18 -5.82 0.27
CA ALA A 179 -20.73 -6.24 -1.06
C ALA A 179 -21.48 -7.51 -1.54
N SER A 180 -21.68 -8.48 -0.65
CA SER A 180 -22.41 -9.71 -0.94
C SER A 180 -23.86 -9.45 -1.34
N LYS A 181 -24.55 -8.51 -0.68
CA LYS A 181 -25.94 -8.13 -0.99
C LYS A 181 -26.12 -7.66 -2.44
N TYR A 182 -25.08 -7.01 -3.01
CA TYR A 182 -25.10 -6.45 -4.37
C TYR A 182 -24.24 -7.26 -5.35
N ASN A 183 -23.69 -8.39 -4.90
CA ASN A 183 -22.78 -9.24 -5.69
C ASN A 183 -21.58 -8.45 -6.27
N CYS A 184 -21.05 -7.50 -5.51
CA CYS A 184 -19.90 -6.69 -5.90
C CYS A 184 -18.60 -7.47 -5.66
N ILE A 185 -17.57 -7.21 -6.46
CA ILE A 185 -16.21 -7.64 -6.16
C ILE A 185 -15.61 -6.67 -5.12
N ILE A 186 -14.91 -7.19 -4.13
CA ILE A 186 -14.02 -6.38 -3.28
C ILE A 186 -12.60 -6.59 -3.78
N PHE A 187 -11.98 -5.53 -4.32
CA PHE A 187 -10.55 -5.49 -4.59
C PHE A 187 -9.86 -4.75 -3.44
N CYS A 188 -9.11 -5.48 -2.61
CA CYS A 188 -8.40 -4.89 -1.49
C CYS A 188 -6.89 -4.85 -1.76
N ASP A 189 -6.33 -3.64 -1.75
CA ASP A 189 -4.89 -3.41 -1.69
C ASP A 189 -4.42 -3.63 -0.25
N GLU A 190 -3.83 -4.81 -0.01
CA GLU A 190 -3.37 -5.29 1.31
C GLU A 190 -1.84 -5.21 1.46
N VAL A 191 -1.18 -4.31 0.75
CA VAL A 191 0.29 -4.20 0.70
C VAL A 191 0.96 -3.93 2.05
N TYR A 192 0.20 -3.45 3.03
CA TYR A 192 0.67 -3.22 4.41
C TYR A 192 0.22 -4.30 5.40
N ARG A 193 -0.51 -5.33 4.97
CA ARG A 193 -0.85 -6.48 5.82
C ARG A 193 0.42 -7.13 6.38
N GLU A 194 0.34 -7.68 7.57
CA GLU A 194 1.44 -8.19 8.40
C GLU A 194 2.31 -7.07 9.06
N LEU A 195 1.93 -5.80 8.90
CA LEU A 195 2.48 -4.68 9.65
C LEU A 195 1.47 -4.11 10.65
N GLU A 196 0.59 -4.92 11.18
CA GLU A 196 -0.23 -4.58 12.34
C GLU A 196 0.70 -4.42 13.55
N HIS A 197 0.55 -3.30 14.27
CA HIS A 197 1.48 -2.97 15.37
C HIS A 197 1.28 -3.85 16.61
N LYS A 198 0.14 -4.56 16.68
CA LYS A 198 -0.16 -5.57 17.68
C LYS A 198 -0.96 -6.72 17.06
N PRO A 199 -0.82 -7.95 17.59
CA PRO A 199 -1.53 -9.12 17.05
C PRO A 199 -3.06 -8.99 17.02
N GLU A 200 -3.65 -8.26 17.96
CA GLU A 200 -5.10 -8.03 18.05
C GLU A 200 -5.69 -7.26 16.87
N TYR A 201 -4.85 -6.57 16.09
CA TYR A 201 -5.26 -5.83 14.90
C TYR A 201 -5.17 -6.66 13.61
N THR A 202 -4.62 -7.89 13.69
CA THR A 202 -4.47 -8.74 12.51
C THR A 202 -5.82 -9.16 11.95
N LEU A 203 -6.03 -8.89 10.67
CA LEU A 203 -7.22 -9.28 9.93
C LEU A 203 -6.88 -10.37 8.90
N PRO A 204 -7.80 -11.32 8.66
CA PRO A 204 -7.67 -12.19 7.50
C PRO A 204 -7.80 -11.38 6.21
N ALA A 205 -7.22 -11.90 5.13
CA ALA A 205 -7.33 -11.29 3.81
C ALA A 205 -8.79 -11.27 3.32
N PHE A 206 -9.14 -10.28 2.49
CA PHE A 206 -10.48 -10.27 1.89
C PHE A 206 -10.73 -11.49 0.99
N ALA A 207 -9.69 -12.03 0.35
CA ALA A 207 -9.76 -13.28 -0.41
C ALA A 207 -10.12 -14.51 0.45
N ASP A 208 -9.82 -14.49 1.75
CA ASP A 208 -10.15 -15.58 2.69
C ASP A 208 -11.57 -15.47 3.25
N VAL A 209 -12.14 -14.27 3.31
CA VAL A 209 -13.40 -14.01 4.02
C VAL A 209 -14.57 -13.68 3.11
N TYR A 210 -14.31 -13.52 1.82
CA TYR A 210 -15.33 -13.20 0.84
C TYR A 210 -15.12 -13.96 -0.48
N GLU A 211 -16.14 -14.62 -0.98
CA GLU A 211 -16.09 -15.39 -2.23
C GLU A 211 -15.65 -14.53 -3.42
N ASN A 212 -16.16 -13.28 -3.53
CA ASN A 212 -15.76 -12.32 -4.56
C ASN A 212 -14.64 -11.37 -4.06
N GLY A 213 -13.84 -11.81 -3.08
CA GLY A 213 -12.69 -11.09 -2.57
C GLY A 213 -11.45 -11.28 -3.46
N VAL A 214 -10.77 -10.17 -3.73
CA VAL A 214 -9.49 -10.12 -4.44
C VAL A 214 -8.50 -9.37 -3.58
N SER A 215 -7.46 -10.04 -3.11
CA SER A 215 -6.41 -9.47 -2.27
C SER A 215 -5.14 -9.24 -3.06
N LEU A 216 -4.61 -8.01 -2.98
CA LEU A 216 -3.34 -7.61 -3.57
C LEU A 216 -2.26 -7.59 -2.50
N GLY A 217 -1.21 -8.39 -2.66
CA GLY A 217 -0.01 -8.38 -1.82
C GLY A 217 1.24 -7.94 -2.60
N VAL A 218 2.29 -7.51 -1.88
CA VAL A 218 3.54 -7.05 -2.50
C VAL A 218 4.75 -7.18 -1.57
N MET A 219 5.93 -7.43 -2.15
CA MET A 219 7.20 -7.44 -1.41
C MET A 219 7.70 -6.04 -1.03
N SER A 220 7.17 -4.99 -1.65
CA SER A 220 7.71 -3.62 -1.56
C SER A 220 7.48 -2.93 -0.21
N LYS A 221 6.41 -3.28 0.51
CA LYS A 221 5.94 -2.51 1.68
C LYS A 221 6.28 -3.21 2.99
N ALA A 222 5.49 -4.17 3.40
CA ALA A 222 5.69 -4.89 4.65
C ALA A 222 7.07 -5.56 4.74
N TYR A 223 7.55 -6.11 3.63
CA TYR A 223 8.86 -6.79 3.58
C TYR A 223 10.04 -5.85 3.34
N GLY A 224 9.83 -4.59 2.91
CA GLY A 224 10.91 -3.64 2.62
C GLY A 224 11.77 -4.03 1.42
N LEU A 225 11.20 -4.68 0.41
CA LEU A 225 11.92 -5.19 -0.77
C LEU A 225 11.37 -4.61 -2.10
N PRO A 226 11.27 -3.26 -2.23
CA PRO A 226 10.69 -2.64 -3.42
C PRO A 226 11.48 -2.93 -4.70
N GLY A 227 12.79 -3.17 -4.60
CA GLY A 227 13.67 -3.48 -5.72
C GLY A 227 13.39 -4.82 -6.40
N LEU A 228 12.71 -5.77 -5.72
CA LEU A 228 12.35 -7.05 -6.31
C LEU A 228 11.27 -6.93 -7.40
N ARG A 229 10.44 -5.91 -7.36
CA ARG A 229 9.29 -5.76 -8.27
C ARG A 229 8.41 -7.01 -8.32
N ILE A 230 8.10 -7.60 -7.16
CA ILE A 230 7.20 -8.75 -7.00
C ILE A 230 5.98 -8.36 -6.17
N GLY A 231 4.80 -8.64 -6.69
CA GLY A 231 3.51 -8.60 -6.03
C GLY A 231 2.63 -9.75 -6.52
N TRP A 232 1.43 -9.85 -6.02
CA TRP A 232 0.50 -10.93 -6.43
C TRP A 232 -0.95 -10.56 -6.18
N ILE A 233 -1.84 -11.20 -6.94
CA ILE A 233 -3.27 -11.31 -6.66
C ILE A 233 -3.53 -12.68 -6.06
N ALA A 234 -4.38 -12.72 -5.03
CA ALA A 234 -4.97 -13.91 -4.45
C ALA A 234 -6.49 -13.80 -4.48
N THR A 235 -7.18 -14.80 -5.01
CA THR A 235 -8.65 -14.86 -5.05
C THR A 235 -9.13 -16.28 -5.30
N SER A 236 -10.27 -16.66 -4.71
CA SER A 236 -10.93 -17.93 -4.98
C SER A 236 -11.58 -17.98 -6.37
N GLN A 237 -11.75 -16.84 -7.05
CA GLN A 237 -12.41 -16.70 -8.34
C GLN A 237 -11.46 -17.02 -9.50
N ASN A 238 -11.42 -18.29 -9.92
CA ASN A 238 -10.56 -18.75 -11.02
C ASN A 238 -10.81 -17.99 -12.34
N GLU A 239 -12.04 -17.57 -12.61
CA GLU A 239 -12.38 -16.80 -13.80
C GLU A 239 -11.69 -15.42 -13.81
N ILE A 240 -11.59 -14.77 -12.65
CA ILE A 240 -10.85 -13.52 -12.49
C ILE A 240 -9.37 -13.76 -12.83
N LEU A 241 -8.75 -14.76 -12.20
CA LEU A 241 -7.33 -15.07 -12.45
C LEU A 241 -7.02 -15.37 -13.90
N GLU A 242 -7.90 -16.11 -14.58
CA GLU A 242 -7.72 -16.43 -16.00
C GLU A 242 -7.76 -15.18 -16.87
N LYS A 243 -8.74 -14.30 -16.66
CA LYS A 243 -8.83 -13.01 -17.37
C LYS A 243 -7.61 -12.12 -17.13
N LEU A 244 -7.11 -12.07 -15.89
CA LEU A 244 -5.90 -11.32 -15.55
C LEU A 244 -4.67 -11.93 -16.25
N SER A 245 -4.55 -13.25 -16.27
CA SER A 245 -3.44 -13.96 -16.93
C SER A 245 -3.38 -13.63 -18.42
N ILE A 246 -4.53 -13.61 -19.10
CA ILE A 246 -4.61 -13.24 -20.53
C ILE A 246 -4.07 -11.81 -20.75
N VAL A 247 -4.45 -10.84 -19.91
CA VAL A 247 -3.95 -9.46 -20.06
C VAL A 247 -2.46 -9.38 -19.70
N LYS A 248 -1.99 -10.16 -18.71
CA LYS A 248 -0.59 -10.23 -18.31
C LYS A 248 0.33 -10.72 -19.44
N GLU A 249 -0.15 -11.62 -20.29
CA GLU A 249 0.59 -12.09 -21.47
C GLU A 249 0.94 -10.96 -22.46
N TYR A 250 0.19 -9.83 -22.40
CA TYR A 250 0.44 -8.64 -23.23
C TYR A 250 1.20 -7.53 -22.47
N THR A 251 1.60 -7.75 -21.21
CA THR A 251 2.39 -6.80 -20.41
C THR A 251 3.76 -7.41 -20.08
N SER A 252 3.90 -8.07 -18.96
CA SER A 252 5.17 -8.64 -18.49
C SER A 252 5.45 -10.07 -18.96
N ILE A 253 4.46 -10.78 -19.50
CA ILE A 253 4.50 -12.21 -19.87
C ILE A 253 4.72 -13.09 -18.62
N CYS A 254 5.84 -12.92 -17.94
CA CYS A 254 6.24 -13.54 -16.67
C CYS A 254 7.10 -12.57 -15.89
N ASN A 255 7.43 -12.92 -14.64
CA ASN A 255 8.26 -12.05 -13.82
C ASN A 255 9.75 -12.38 -13.98
N ALA A 256 10.63 -11.53 -13.46
CA ALA A 256 12.06 -11.77 -13.44
C ALA A 256 12.39 -12.95 -12.52
N ALA A 257 12.99 -14.03 -13.07
CA ALA A 257 13.32 -15.24 -12.34
C ALA A 257 14.16 -15.01 -11.07
N PRO A 258 15.21 -14.15 -11.08
CA PRO A 258 15.95 -13.82 -9.84
C PRO A 258 15.09 -13.17 -8.78
N SER A 259 14.14 -12.32 -9.17
CA SER A 259 13.23 -11.64 -8.24
C SER A 259 12.25 -12.61 -7.59
N GLU A 260 11.73 -13.57 -8.35
CA GLU A 260 10.86 -14.62 -7.80
C GLU A 260 11.61 -15.52 -6.81
N PHE A 261 12.87 -15.87 -7.11
CA PHE A 261 13.72 -16.63 -6.19
C PHE A 261 13.90 -15.88 -4.86
N LEU A 262 14.31 -14.60 -4.93
CA LEU A 262 14.54 -13.76 -3.74
C LEU A 262 13.26 -13.52 -2.95
N ALA A 263 12.12 -13.36 -3.62
CA ALA A 263 10.82 -13.24 -2.96
C ALA A 263 10.45 -14.53 -2.19
N GLY A 264 10.74 -15.72 -2.75
CA GLY A 264 10.57 -17.01 -2.07
C GLY A 264 11.41 -17.09 -0.80
N VAL A 265 12.71 -16.72 -0.86
CA VAL A 265 13.59 -16.66 0.32
C VAL A 265 13.00 -15.73 1.39
N ALA A 266 12.51 -14.56 0.98
CA ALA A 266 11.91 -13.59 1.91
C ALA A 266 10.64 -14.14 2.58
N LEU A 267 9.75 -14.77 1.83
CA LEU A 267 8.48 -15.32 2.35
C LEU A 267 8.73 -16.48 3.33
N ARG A 268 9.65 -17.38 3.05
CA ARG A 268 10.03 -18.46 3.99
C ARG A 268 10.68 -17.94 5.27
N ASN A 269 11.27 -16.74 5.23
CA ASN A 269 11.88 -16.06 6.39
C ASN A 269 11.08 -14.82 6.86
N ARG A 270 9.78 -14.73 6.49
CA ARG A 270 8.96 -13.54 6.73
C ARG A 270 8.92 -13.09 8.20
N GLU A 271 8.86 -14.03 9.13
CA GLU A 271 8.80 -13.70 10.56
C GLU A 271 10.00 -12.88 11.02
N LYS A 272 11.22 -13.22 10.56
CA LYS A 272 12.45 -12.47 10.89
C LYS A 272 12.41 -11.06 10.28
N ILE A 273 11.96 -10.96 9.00
CA ILE A 273 11.88 -9.69 8.28
C ILE A 273 10.84 -8.78 8.91
N LEU A 274 9.63 -9.29 9.16
CA LEU A 274 8.54 -8.53 9.75
C LEU A 274 8.84 -8.08 11.18
N LYS A 275 9.44 -8.95 12.00
CA LYS A 275 9.89 -8.58 13.34
C LYS A 275 10.85 -7.39 13.30
N ARG A 276 11.89 -7.46 12.44
CA ARG A 276 12.85 -6.36 12.24
C ARG A 276 12.13 -5.07 11.84
N ASN A 277 11.20 -5.16 10.89
CA ASN A 277 10.51 -3.99 10.37
C ASN A 277 9.54 -3.39 11.40
N LEU A 278 8.82 -4.22 12.16
CA LEU A 278 7.95 -3.77 13.24
C LEU A 278 8.74 -3.11 14.39
N GLU A 279 9.92 -3.60 14.75
CA GLU A 279 10.79 -2.95 15.72
C GLU A 279 11.20 -1.53 15.29
N ILE A 280 11.53 -1.34 14.01
CA ILE A 280 11.82 -0.01 13.43
C ILE A 280 10.58 0.88 13.49
N VAL A 281 9.44 0.38 13.03
CA VAL A 281 8.15 1.09 13.01
C VAL A 281 7.78 1.55 14.43
N GLN A 282 7.81 0.66 15.42
CA GLN A 282 7.44 0.97 16.80
C GLN A 282 8.39 1.99 17.45
N THR A 283 9.69 1.87 17.19
CA THR A 283 10.68 2.84 17.63
C THR A 283 10.38 4.22 17.04
N ASN A 284 10.14 4.29 15.76
CA ASN A 284 9.89 5.53 15.05
C ASN A 284 8.56 6.19 15.44
N ILE A 285 7.51 5.41 15.70
CA ILE A 285 6.23 5.94 16.21
C ILE A 285 6.44 6.68 17.54
N SER A 286 7.31 6.21 18.42
CA SER A 286 7.57 6.90 19.70
C SER A 286 8.16 8.30 19.51
N PHE A 287 9.05 8.46 18.53
CA PHE A 287 9.58 9.79 18.15
C PHE A 287 8.50 10.70 17.56
N LEU A 288 7.66 10.17 16.65
CA LEU A 288 6.57 10.94 16.07
C LEU A 288 5.55 11.37 17.12
N ASN A 289 5.17 10.49 18.03
CA ASN A 289 4.27 10.82 19.13
C ASN A 289 4.82 11.95 20.01
N SER A 290 6.10 11.89 20.35
CA SER A 290 6.77 12.92 21.14
C SER A 290 6.77 14.27 20.39
N PHE A 291 7.12 14.25 19.11
CA PHE A 291 7.13 15.44 18.25
C PHE A 291 5.73 16.07 18.13
N PHE A 292 4.72 15.29 17.73
CA PHE A 292 3.38 15.84 17.54
C PHE A 292 2.68 16.21 18.83
N ASN A 293 3.07 15.64 19.96
CA ASN A 293 2.59 16.11 21.28
C ASN A 293 3.15 17.50 21.61
N VAL A 294 4.44 17.74 21.34
CA VAL A 294 5.06 19.07 21.55
C VAL A 294 4.45 20.12 20.62
N TYR A 295 4.16 19.76 19.37
CA TYR A 295 3.65 20.68 18.35
C TYR A 295 2.15 20.48 18.05
N SER A 296 1.36 20.09 19.05
CA SER A 296 -0.08 19.79 18.91
C SER A 296 -0.93 20.98 18.48
N GLU A 297 -0.50 22.21 18.76
CA GLU A 297 -1.15 23.43 18.25
C GLU A 297 -0.99 23.59 16.72
N LEU A 298 0.13 23.11 16.17
CA LEU A 298 0.45 23.22 14.75
C LEU A 298 -0.05 22.01 13.94
N PHE A 299 -0.07 20.82 14.54
CA PHE A 299 -0.34 19.57 13.83
C PHE A 299 -1.31 18.66 14.59
N SER A 300 -2.29 18.11 13.88
CA SER A 300 -3.13 17.06 14.40
C SER A 300 -2.62 15.69 13.93
N TRP A 301 -2.27 14.82 14.87
CA TRP A 301 -1.72 13.49 14.63
C TRP A 301 -2.64 12.39 15.15
N TYR A 302 -2.86 11.39 14.33
CA TYR A 302 -3.44 10.11 14.72
C TYR A 302 -2.38 9.02 14.59
N GLN A 303 -2.10 8.31 15.67
CA GLN A 303 -1.19 7.17 15.64
C GLN A 303 -1.89 5.99 14.96
N PRO A 304 -1.43 5.52 13.79
CA PRO A 304 -1.95 4.33 13.16
C PRO A 304 -1.73 3.08 14.03
N VAL A 305 -2.58 2.06 13.83
CA VAL A 305 -2.46 0.76 14.49
C VAL A 305 -1.84 -0.30 13.58
N ALA A 306 -1.62 0.06 12.31
CA ALA A 306 -1.01 -0.81 11.30
C ALA A 306 -0.34 0.01 10.19
N GLY A 307 0.63 -0.60 9.50
CA GLY A 307 1.39 0.02 8.43
C GLY A 307 2.47 1.00 8.92
N PRO A 308 3.30 1.52 8.01
CA PRO A 308 4.43 2.39 8.32
C PRO A 308 4.19 3.86 7.94
N ILE A 309 2.94 4.30 7.81
CA ILE A 309 2.56 5.65 7.36
C ILE A 309 1.40 6.22 8.15
N GLY A 310 1.31 7.54 8.20
CA GLY A 310 0.17 8.26 8.74
C GLY A 310 -0.01 9.62 8.04
N PHE A 311 -1.19 10.22 8.23
CA PHE A 311 -1.60 11.45 7.56
C PHE A 311 -1.83 12.53 8.59
N VAL A 312 -0.99 13.56 8.55
CA VAL A 312 -0.94 14.65 9.55
C VAL A 312 -1.71 15.84 9.01
N LYS A 313 -2.65 16.36 9.78
CA LYS A 313 -3.36 17.61 9.47
C LYS A 313 -2.52 18.80 9.91
N MET A 314 -2.42 19.82 9.07
CA MET A 314 -1.93 21.14 9.45
C MET A 314 -3.06 21.95 10.08
N ASN A 315 -2.83 22.51 11.27
CA ASN A 315 -3.81 23.32 12.03
C ASN A 315 -3.66 24.83 11.74
N PHE A 316 -2.92 25.18 10.70
CA PHE A 316 -2.69 26.54 10.23
C PHE A 316 -2.97 26.62 8.72
N GLU A 317 -3.32 27.83 8.25
CA GLU A 317 -3.56 28.06 6.83
C GLU A 317 -2.22 28.15 6.09
N TYR A 318 -1.95 27.16 5.26
CA TYR A 318 -0.82 27.11 4.34
C TYR A 318 -1.17 26.16 3.20
N ASP A 319 -0.74 26.48 1.98
CA ASP A 319 -0.79 25.55 0.88
C ASP A 319 0.16 24.39 1.16
N ASP A 320 -0.35 23.15 1.17
CA ASP A 320 0.43 21.99 1.59
C ASP A 320 1.51 21.58 0.57
N LEU A 321 1.33 21.91 -0.71
CA LEU A 321 2.35 21.72 -1.73
C LEU A 321 3.49 22.75 -1.57
N GLU A 322 3.15 24.03 -1.36
CA GLU A 322 4.14 25.07 -1.08
C GLU A 322 4.88 24.79 0.23
N PHE A 323 4.17 24.32 1.27
CA PHE A 323 4.77 23.91 2.53
C PHE A 323 5.80 22.81 2.33
N ALA A 324 5.44 21.70 1.66
CA ALA A 324 6.36 20.60 1.38
C ALA A 324 7.55 21.07 0.53
N GLN A 325 7.30 21.93 -0.45
CA GLN A 325 8.37 22.50 -1.29
C GLN A 325 9.35 23.36 -0.49
N LYS A 326 8.86 24.16 0.47
CA LYS A 326 9.71 24.97 1.35
C LYS A 326 10.55 24.10 2.27
N VAL A 327 9.95 23.06 2.89
CA VAL A 327 10.65 22.10 3.74
C VAL A 327 11.78 21.39 3.00
N VAL A 328 11.54 20.90 1.77
CA VAL A 328 12.58 20.21 1.00
C VAL A 328 13.69 21.17 0.52
N ASN A 329 13.36 22.40 0.19
CA ASN A 329 14.35 23.38 -0.24
C ASN A 329 15.28 23.80 0.91
N GLU A 330 14.74 24.06 2.10
CA GLU A 330 15.50 24.59 3.23
C GLU A 330 16.21 23.49 4.03
N LYS A 331 15.55 22.35 4.29
CA LYS A 331 16.08 21.29 5.17
C LYS A 331 16.37 19.97 4.45
N LYS A 332 16.12 19.89 3.14
CA LYS A 332 16.28 18.64 2.35
C LYS A 332 15.43 17.47 2.88
N VAL A 333 14.33 17.78 3.56
CA VAL A 333 13.36 16.80 4.06
C VAL A 333 12.17 16.76 3.10
N LEU A 334 11.88 15.59 2.57
CA LEU A 334 10.72 15.38 1.70
C LEU A 334 9.51 14.93 2.54
N LEU A 335 8.48 15.76 2.52
CA LEU A 335 7.11 15.43 2.94
C LEU A 335 6.27 15.11 1.69
N LEU A 336 5.19 14.36 1.84
CA LEU A 336 4.24 14.16 0.74
C LEU A 336 2.95 14.92 1.03
N PRO A 337 2.70 16.04 0.34
CA PRO A 337 1.53 16.89 0.60
C PRO A 337 0.22 16.20 0.22
N GLY A 338 -0.85 16.56 0.91
CA GLY A 338 -2.18 16.01 0.70
C GLY A 338 -2.78 16.32 -0.66
N GLU A 339 -2.38 17.44 -1.28
CA GLU A 339 -2.75 17.82 -2.66
C GLU A 339 -2.42 16.71 -3.67
N ILE A 340 -1.39 15.91 -3.42
CA ILE A 340 -1.05 14.74 -4.26
C ILE A 340 -2.15 13.68 -4.24
N TYR A 341 -2.94 13.64 -3.18
CA TYR A 341 -4.08 12.75 -2.99
C TYR A 341 -5.44 13.42 -3.28
N ASP A 342 -5.45 14.64 -3.85
CA ASP A 342 -6.66 15.48 -3.96
C ASP A 342 -7.33 15.75 -2.60
N TYR A 343 -6.52 15.87 -1.52
CA TYR A 343 -6.98 16.03 -0.14
C TYR A 343 -6.08 17.02 0.63
N SER A 344 -6.26 18.31 0.37
CA SER A 344 -5.39 19.39 0.87
C SER A 344 -5.48 19.62 2.40
N GLY A 345 -4.49 20.34 2.93
CA GLY A 345 -4.37 20.66 4.37
C GLY A 345 -3.73 19.54 5.20
N TYR A 346 -3.16 18.54 4.55
CA TYR A 346 -2.49 17.39 5.17
C TYR A 346 -1.14 17.13 4.53
N PHE A 347 -0.31 16.33 5.22
CA PHE A 347 0.85 15.69 4.62
C PHE A 347 1.04 14.28 5.17
N ARG A 348 1.59 13.39 4.34
CA ARG A 348 1.92 12.03 4.76
C ARG A 348 3.31 11.98 5.37
N VAL A 349 3.42 11.29 6.51
CA VAL A 349 4.68 10.87 7.12
C VAL A 349 4.84 9.36 7.01
N GLY A 350 6.10 8.93 6.86
CA GLY A 350 6.48 7.53 6.82
C GLY A 350 7.49 7.22 7.94
N PHE A 351 7.32 6.09 8.57
CA PHE A 351 8.12 5.71 9.74
C PHE A 351 8.63 4.26 9.70
N GLY A 352 8.71 3.68 8.49
CA GLY A 352 9.27 2.35 8.26
C GLY A 352 10.79 2.29 8.09
N ARG A 353 11.49 3.45 8.01
CA ARG A 353 12.93 3.50 7.73
C ARG A 353 13.76 3.91 8.95
N LYS A 354 14.97 3.35 9.09
CA LYS A 354 15.89 3.59 10.22
C LYS A 354 16.33 5.05 10.35
N ASN A 355 16.43 5.77 9.24
CA ASN A 355 16.87 7.17 9.24
C ASN A 355 15.74 8.18 9.50
N MET A 356 14.51 7.72 9.78
CA MET A 356 13.38 8.60 10.06
C MET A 356 13.62 9.57 11.22
N PRO A 357 14.24 9.18 12.37
CA PRO A 357 14.51 10.13 13.46
C PRO A 357 15.36 11.32 13.05
N VAL A 358 16.36 11.11 12.20
CA VAL A 358 17.21 12.21 11.67
C VAL A 358 16.40 13.11 10.72
N ALA A 359 15.52 12.53 9.89
CA ALA A 359 14.63 13.30 9.04
C ALA A 359 13.64 14.15 9.87
N LEU A 360 13.13 13.59 10.97
CA LEU A 360 12.22 14.28 11.88
C LEU A 360 12.93 15.43 12.62
N GLU A 361 14.18 15.25 13.07
CA GLU A 361 15.00 16.32 13.66
C GLU A 361 15.15 17.50 12.71
N LYS A 362 15.44 17.23 11.43
CA LYS A 362 15.56 18.29 10.41
C LYS A 362 14.22 18.97 10.12
N PHE A 363 13.14 18.25 10.18
CA PHE A 363 11.81 18.83 10.09
C PHE A 363 11.49 19.69 11.32
N GLU A 364 11.89 19.27 12.52
CA GLU A 364 11.75 20.05 13.74
C GLU A 364 12.52 21.39 13.68
N GLU A 365 13.74 21.39 13.16
CA GLU A 365 14.51 22.63 12.91
C GLU A 365 13.69 23.61 12.04
N PHE A 366 13.08 23.08 10.96
CA PHE A 366 12.23 23.90 10.07
C PHE A 366 11.03 24.50 10.83
N VAL A 367 10.32 23.68 11.63
CA VAL A 367 9.16 24.10 12.41
C VAL A 367 9.54 25.22 13.37
N ARG A 368 10.65 25.08 14.10
CA ARG A 368 11.14 26.09 15.04
C ARG A 368 11.48 27.42 14.36
N GLU A 369 12.13 27.36 13.20
CA GLU A 369 12.59 28.56 12.49
C GLU A 369 11.46 29.29 11.77
N ASN A 370 10.42 28.60 11.29
CA ASN A 370 9.41 29.15 10.40
C ASN A 370 8.02 29.27 10.98
N LEU A 371 7.63 28.45 11.99
CA LEU A 371 6.26 28.38 12.47
C LEU A 371 6.07 28.85 13.94
N LEU A 372 7.14 29.01 14.70
CA LEU A 372 7.09 29.43 16.12
C LEU A 372 7.46 30.90 16.31
N LYS A 373 7.22 31.76 15.33
CA LYS A 373 7.52 33.18 15.42
C LYS A 373 6.39 33.96 16.10
#